data_44b292f1d1f6f019babe91292a329dca
#
_entry.id   44b292f1d1f6f019babe91292a329dca
#
_cell.length_a   1.000
_cell.length_b   1.000
_cell.length_c   1.000
_cell.angle_alpha   90.00
_cell.angle_beta   90.00
_cell.angle_gamma   90.00
#
_symmetry.space_group_name_H-M   'P 1'
#
loop_
_entity.id
_entity.type
_entity.pdbx_description
1 polymer ?
#
loop_
_entity_poly.entity_id
_entity_poly.type
_entity_poly.pdbx_seq_one_letter_code
_entity_poly.pdbx_strand_id
1 'polypeptide(L)'
;VKVAEAKRGYERAFFLCSSFKDYKEKSDELLKKKIIKKSDLNKAVIEEYVIGAHVNFNFFYSPLNDSLELMGTDARRQTNLDGILRLPATEQLEVLKHIKPKYIETGHHTVTVKESLLERIFEMGERFVAACKKEHQPGIIGPFALQGAVVAEEGKEDIVIFDVSMRIPGSPGTLFTPYSGYLYGFSISYGERTGLYIK
;
A
#
# COMPACT_ATOMS: atom_id res chain seq x y z
N VAL A 1 -10.25 -11.17 -0.99
CA VAL A 1 -11.07 -10.96 0.21
C VAL A 1 -10.16 -10.52 1.35
N LYS A 2 -10.39 -9.34 1.89
CA LYS A 2 -9.71 -8.82 3.07
C LYS A 2 -10.64 -8.98 4.27
N VAL A 3 -10.21 -9.75 5.26
CA VAL A 3 -10.98 -10.02 6.47
C VAL A 3 -10.67 -8.95 7.51
N ALA A 4 -11.70 -8.40 8.17
CA ALA A 4 -11.51 -7.44 9.24
C ALA A 4 -10.84 -8.12 10.44
N GLU A 5 -9.63 -7.72 10.78
CA GLU A 5 -8.90 -8.24 11.93
C GLU A 5 -9.02 -7.29 13.13
N ALA A 6 -9.49 -7.83 14.24
CA ALA A 6 -9.41 -7.15 15.53
C ALA A 6 -8.02 -7.28 16.18
N LYS A 7 -7.24 -8.27 15.79
CA LYS A 7 -5.87 -8.51 16.29
C LYS A 7 -4.91 -8.55 15.11
N ARG A 8 -3.99 -7.61 15.06
CA ARG A 8 -2.88 -7.61 14.09
C ARG A 8 -1.95 -8.77 14.40
N GLY A 9 -2.04 -9.84 13.60
CA GLY A 9 -0.98 -10.83 13.47
C GLY A 9 0.08 -10.36 12.46
N TYR A 10 1.16 -11.10 12.33
CA TYR A 10 2.21 -10.82 11.33
C TYR A 10 1.74 -10.99 9.88
N GLU A 11 0.69 -11.76 9.65
CA GLU A 11 0.03 -11.88 8.35
C GLU A 11 -1.39 -11.31 8.44
N ARG A 12 -1.74 -10.44 7.48
CA ARG A 12 -3.12 -10.01 7.30
C ARG A 12 -3.93 -11.20 6.81
N ALA A 13 -5.09 -11.46 7.42
CA ALA A 13 -5.99 -12.48 6.94
C ALA A 13 -6.64 -12.01 5.63
N PHE A 14 -6.04 -12.37 4.52
CA PHE A 14 -6.63 -12.22 3.20
C PHE A 14 -6.48 -13.52 2.42
N PHE A 15 -7.37 -13.73 1.47
CA PHE A 15 -7.27 -14.85 0.54
C PHE A 15 -7.78 -14.44 -0.84
N LEU A 16 -7.18 -15.03 -1.86
CA LEU A 16 -7.59 -14.85 -3.25
C LEU A 16 -8.64 -15.87 -3.61
N CYS A 17 -9.65 -15.47 -4.37
CA CYS A 17 -10.66 -16.37 -4.90
C CYS A 17 -11.03 -15.95 -6.33
N SER A 18 -11.23 -16.94 -7.19
CA SER A 18 -11.58 -16.76 -8.60
C SER A 18 -13.09 -16.91 -8.88
N SER A 19 -13.84 -17.39 -7.90
CA SER A 19 -15.27 -17.62 -8.01
C SER A 19 -15.94 -17.68 -6.63
N PHE A 20 -17.28 -17.60 -6.61
CA PHE A 20 -18.04 -17.79 -5.37
C PHE A 20 -17.87 -19.19 -4.75
N LYS A 21 -17.70 -20.21 -5.59
CA LYS A 21 -17.40 -21.56 -5.11
C LYS A 21 -16.05 -21.61 -4.40
N ASP A 22 -15.02 -21.06 -5.03
CA ASP A 22 -13.66 -20.96 -4.48
C ASP A 22 -13.65 -20.12 -3.18
N TYR A 23 -14.42 -19.02 -3.14
CA TYR A 23 -14.62 -18.22 -1.92
C TYR A 23 -15.17 -19.07 -0.77
N LYS A 24 -16.21 -19.88 -1.01
CA LYS A 24 -16.80 -20.74 0.03
C LYS A 24 -15.80 -21.78 0.53
N GLU A 25 -15.14 -22.49 -0.39
CA GLU A 25 -14.17 -23.54 -0.05
C GLU A 25 -13.03 -22.99 0.81
N LYS A 26 -12.43 -21.85 0.41
CA LYS A 26 -11.35 -21.20 1.16
C LYS A 26 -11.82 -20.63 2.50
N SER A 27 -12.99 -20.01 2.54
CA SER A 27 -13.56 -19.50 3.79
C SER A 27 -13.79 -20.63 4.80
N ASP A 28 -14.36 -21.75 4.38
CA ASP A 28 -14.62 -22.92 5.23
C ASP A 28 -13.30 -23.52 5.73
N GLU A 29 -12.29 -23.60 4.88
CA GLU A 29 -10.95 -24.07 5.27
C GLU A 29 -10.33 -23.17 6.36
N LEU A 30 -10.37 -21.85 6.17
CA LEU A 30 -9.82 -20.89 7.13
C LEU A 30 -10.58 -20.89 8.46
N LEU A 31 -11.91 -21.06 8.43
CA LEU A 31 -12.74 -21.22 9.62
C LEU A 31 -12.40 -22.51 10.37
N LYS A 32 -12.27 -23.64 9.66
CA LYS A 32 -11.86 -24.94 10.26
C LYS A 32 -10.49 -24.85 10.91
N LYS A 33 -9.55 -24.15 10.29
CA LYS A 33 -8.21 -23.91 10.84
C LYS A 33 -8.16 -22.85 11.94
N LYS A 34 -9.29 -22.23 12.28
CA LYS A 34 -9.41 -21.14 13.26
C LYS A 34 -8.52 -19.93 12.96
N ILE A 35 -8.17 -19.73 11.70
CA ILE A 35 -7.40 -18.55 11.23
C ILE A 35 -8.29 -17.31 11.23
N ILE A 36 -9.55 -17.47 10.85
CA ILE A 36 -10.59 -16.42 10.87
C ILE A 36 -11.82 -16.89 11.65
N LYS A 37 -12.67 -15.95 12.05
CA LYS A 37 -13.97 -16.23 12.68
C LYS A 37 -15.11 -15.88 11.72
N LYS A 38 -16.27 -16.47 11.91
CA LYS A 38 -17.47 -16.15 11.10
C LYS A 38 -17.86 -14.68 11.19
N SER A 39 -17.70 -14.06 12.36
CA SER A 39 -17.91 -12.62 12.55
C SER A 39 -17.01 -11.74 11.67
N ASP A 40 -15.81 -12.22 11.39
CA ASP A 40 -14.83 -11.45 10.61
C ASP A 40 -15.21 -11.43 9.13
N LEU A 41 -15.79 -12.55 8.63
CA LEU A 41 -16.32 -12.63 7.26
C LEU A 41 -17.48 -11.67 7.01
N ASN A 42 -18.33 -11.43 8.03
CA ASN A 42 -19.45 -10.48 7.90
C ASN A 42 -19.00 -9.03 7.70
N LYS A 43 -17.76 -8.72 8.04
CA LYS A 43 -17.13 -7.41 7.87
C LYS A 43 -16.03 -7.40 6.82
N ALA A 44 -15.88 -8.51 6.10
CA ALA A 44 -14.86 -8.64 5.07
C ALA A 44 -15.18 -7.76 3.87
N VAL A 45 -14.13 -7.22 3.24
CA VAL A 45 -14.22 -6.50 1.98
C VAL A 45 -13.76 -7.41 0.86
N ILE A 46 -14.52 -7.46 -0.23
CA ILE A 46 -14.15 -8.14 -1.47
C ILE A 46 -13.68 -7.06 -2.44
N GLU A 47 -12.46 -7.20 -2.92
CA GLU A 47 -11.81 -6.26 -3.83
C GLU A 47 -11.27 -7.02 -5.02
N GLU A 48 -11.13 -6.33 -6.15
CA GLU A 48 -10.34 -6.81 -7.26
C GLU A 48 -8.87 -6.99 -6.83
N TYR A 49 -8.25 -8.07 -7.29
CA TYR A 49 -6.81 -8.25 -7.11
C TYR A 49 -6.07 -7.57 -8.25
N VAL A 50 -5.49 -6.42 -7.96
CA VAL A 50 -4.78 -5.60 -8.95
C VAL A 50 -3.41 -6.19 -9.24
N ILE A 51 -3.18 -6.56 -10.51
CA ILE A 51 -1.89 -7.06 -10.99
C ILE A 51 -1.12 -5.89 -11.59
N GLY A 52 -0.06 -5.46 -10.90
CA GLY A 52 0.76 -4.33 -11.33
C GLY A 52 2.00 -4.16 -10.47
N ALA A 53 2.80 -3.14 -10.77
CA ALA A 53 3.95 -2.78 -9.96
C ALA A 53 3.50 -2.05 -8.69
N HIS A 54 3.63 -2.71 -7.53
CA HIS A 54 3.20 -2.15 -6.25
C HIS A 54 4.11 -1.00 -5.82
N VAL A 55 3.50 0.13 -5.49
CA VAL A 55 4.18 1.34 -5.01
C VAL A 55 3.37 1.98 -3.89
N ASN A 56 4.05 2.45 -2.86
CA ASN A 56 3.49 3.34 -1.85
C ASN A 56 3.85 4.78 -2.22
N PHE A 57 2.86 5.65 -2.30
CA PHE A 57 3.00 7.08 -2.53
C PHE A 57 2.88 7.77 -1.18
N ASN A 58 3.98 8.33 -0.69
CA ASN A 58 4.07 8.88 0.65
C ASN A 58 3.92 10.39 0.60
N PHE A 59 2.87 10.90 1.24
CA PHE A 59 2.51 12.31 1.22
C PHE A 59 2.63 12.96 2.59
N PHE A 60 2.72 14.28 2.54
CA PHE A 60 2.46 15.17 3.68
C PHE A 60 1.47 16.25 3.23
N TYR A 61 0.39 16.44 3.99
CA TYR A 61 -0.54 17.52 3.75
C TYR A 61 -0.49 18.55 4.87
N SER A 62 -0.30 19.82 4.48
CA SER A 62 -0.31 20.97 5.38
C SER A 62 -1.57 21.80 5.17
N PRO A 63 -2.56 21.77 6.11
CA PRO A 63 -3.72 22.65 6.01
C PRO A 63 -3.38 24.14 6.25
N LEU A 64 -2.22 24.49 6.82
CA LEU A 64 -1.78 25.85 6.99
C LEU A 64 -1.51 26.56 5.66
N ASN A 65 -0.92 25.82 4.72
CA ASN A 65 -0.56 26.33 3.41
C ASN A 65 -1.45 25.79 2.30
N ASP A 66 -2.43 24.93 2.67
CA ASP A 66 -3.25 24.14 1.74
C ASP A 66 -2.40 23.44 0.68
N SER A 67 -1.29 22.82 1.13
CA SER A 67 -0.29 22.22 0.24
C SER A 67 -0.17 20.71 0.47
N LEU A 68 -0.12 19.98 -0.63
CA LEU A 68 0.19 18.55 -0.67
C LEU A 68 1.61 18.36 -1.18
N GLU A 69 2.41 17.59 -0.46
CA GLU A 69 3.81 17.31 -0.77
C GLU A 69 3.99 15.80 -0.95
N LEU A 70 4.64 15.39 -2.03
CA LEU A 70 5.08 14.01 -2.23
C LEU A 70 6.44 13.84 -1.54
N MET A 71 6.46 13.15 -0.41
CA MET A 71 7.66 12.92 0.38
C MET A 71 8.56 11.82 -0.19
N GLY A 72 8.01 10.95 -1.02
CA GLY A 72 8.75 9.90 -1.69
C GLY A 72 7.90 8.69 -2.04
N THR A 73 8.54 7.73 -2.68
CA THR A 73 7.92 6.46 -3.08
C THR A 73 8.76 5.28 -2.65
N ASP A 74 8.11 4.21 -2.25
CA ASP A 74 8.76 2.98 -1.82
C ASP A 74 7.95 1.74 -2.22
N ALA A 75 8.59 0.59 -2.16
CA ALA A 75 7.92 -0.69 -2.29
C ALA A 75 8.19 -1.57 -1.06
N ARG A 76 7.21 -2.39 -0.73
CA ARG A 76 7.26 -3.28 0.43
C ARG A 76 8.10 -4.51 0.09
N ARG A 77 8.93 -4.93 1.04
CA ARG A 77 9.63 -6.22 1.01
C ARG A 77 8.87 -7.24 1.87
N GLN A 78 8.65 -8.42 1.30
CA GLN A 78 7.84 -9.45 1.95
C GLN A 78 8.58 -10.79 2.00
N THR A 79 8.55 -11.44 3.18
CA THR A 79 9.26 -12.70 3.35
C THR A 79 8.72 -13.76 2.42
N ASN A 80 9.55 -14.67 2.09
CA ASN A 80 9.60 -15.72 1.07
C ASN A 80 8.99 -15.35 -0.30
N LEU A 81 7.97 -14.47 -0.38
CA LEU A 81 7.43 -14.00 -1.66
C LEU A 81 8.54 -13.36 -2.52
N ASP A 82 9.32 -12.43 -1.95
CA ASP A 82 10.42 -11.77 -2.67
C ASP A 82 11.47 -12.76 -3.16
N GLY A 83 11.70 -13.82 -2.39
CA GLY A 83 12.61 -14.91 -2.80
C GLY A 83 12.03 -15.76 -3.93
N ILE A 84 10.74 -16.11 -3.84
CA ILE A 84 10.04 -16.90 -4.87
C ILE A 84 10.03 -16.15 -6.20
N LEU A 85 9.72 -14.85 -6.18
CA LEU A 85 9.65 -14.01 -7.39
C LEU A 85 10.99 -13.82 -8.11
N ARG A 86 12.12 -14.17 -7.48
CA ARG A 86 13.46 -14.13 -8.09
C ARG A 86 13.81 -15.40 -8.87
N LEU A 87 13.02 -16.44 -8.72
CA LEU A 87 13.22 -17.69 -9.44
C LEU A 87 12.63 -17.60 -10.85
N PRO A 88 13.14 -18.34 -11.83
CA PRO A 88 12.48 -18.56 -13.11
C PRO A 88 11.09 -19.16 -12.91
N ALA A 89 10.16 -18.91 -13.84
CA ALA A 89 8.74 -19.29 -13.68
C ALA A 89 8.53 -20.80 -13.45
N THR A 90 9.33 -21.64 -14.06
CA THR A 90 9.29 -23.10 -13.89
C THR A 90 9.63 -23.51 -12.46
N GLU A 91 10.67 -22.92 -11.88
CA GLU A 91 11.09 -23.16 -10.50
C GLU A 91 10.09 -22.58 -9.50
N GLN A 92 9.46 -21.43 -9.81
CA GLN A 92 8.38 -20.90 -8.98
C GLN A 92 7.25 -21.92 -8.85
N LEU A 93 6.79 -22.51 -9.95
CA LEU A 93 5.74 -23.52 -9.95
C LEU A 93 6.12 -24.76 -9.14
N GLU A 94 7.38 -25.18 -9.20
CA GLU A 94 7.85 -26.32 -8.41
C GLU A 94 7.88 -26.00 -6.90
N VAL A 95 8.45 -24.86 -6.53
CA VAL A 95 8.54 -24.40 -5.13
C VAL A 95 7.16 -24.24 -4.50
N LEU A 96 6.18 -23.72 -5.25
CA LEU A 96 4.82 -23.51 -4.76
C LEU A 96 4.06 -24.82 -4.42
N LYS A 97 4.52 -25.98 -4.86
CA LYS A 97 3.99 -27.28 -4.42
C LYS A 97 4.39 -27.59 -2.96
N HIS A 98 5.48 -27.03 -2.48
CA HIS A 98 6.08 -27.34 -1.19
C HIS A 98 6.01 -26.16 -0.19
N ILE A 99 6.03 -24.94 -0.68
CA ILE A 99 6.10 -23.73 0.13
C ILE A 99 4.93 -22.80 -0.21
N LYS A 100 4.19 -22.38 0.82
CA LYS A 100 3.15 -21.35 0.67
C LYS A 100 3.78 -19.96 0.67
N PRO A 101 3.41 -19.07 -0.27
CA PRO A 101 3.80 -17.67 -0.22
C PRO A 101 3.38 -17.02 1.09
N LYS A 102 4.29 -16.25 1.68
CA LYS A 102 4.04 -15.43 2.86
C LYS A 102 4.27 -13.97 2.52
N TYR A 103 3.40 -13.14 3.04
CA TYR A 103 3.34 -11.70 2.78
C TYR A 103 3.74 -10.89 4.02
N ILE A 104 4.54 -11.49 4.92
CA ILE A 104 5.03 -10.80 6.12
C ILE A 104 5.99 -9.71 5.69
N GLU A 105 5.68 -8.47 6.05
CA GLU A 105 6.51 -7.33 5.77
C GLU A 105 7.83 -7.40 6.56
N THR A 106 8.93 -7.30 5.84
CA THR A 106 10.29 -7.32 6.40
C THR A 106 10.99 -5.98 6.26
N GLY A 107 10.37 -5.02 5.61
CA GLY A 107 10.90 -3.69 5.38
C GLY A 107 10.46 -3.11 4.05
N HIS A 108 11.04 -1.97 3.72
CA HIS A 108 10.77 -1.23 2.50
C HIS A 108 12.06 -0.96 1.75
N HIS A 109 11.97 -0.73 0.47
CA HIS A 109 13.05 -0.19 -0.35
C HIS A 109 12.52 0.98 -1.18
N THR A 110 13.37 1.98 -1.37
CA THR A 110 13.07 3.14 -2.19
C THR A 110 12.90 2.72 -3.63
N VAL A 111 11.85 3.22 -4.28
CA VAL A 111 11.65 3.07 -5.72
C VAL A 111 11.39 4.43 -6.34
N THR A 112 11.62 4.55 -7.63
CA THR A 112 11.20 5.71 -8.40
C THR A 112 10.02 5.32 -9.29
N VAL A 113 9.21 6.31 -9.63
CA VAL A 113 8.16 6.19 -10.63
C VAL A 113 8.52 7.05 -11.84
N LYS A 114 7.93 6.76 -12.99
CA LYS A 114 8.09 7.58 -14.18
C LYS A 114 7.57 9.00 -13.90
N GLU A 115 8.29 9.99 -14.39
CA GLU A 115 7.88 11.39 -14.27
C GLU A 115 6.50 11.65 -14.86
N SER A 116 6.15 10.99 -15.95
CA SER A 116 4.83 11.06 -16.58
C SER A 116 3.65 10.61 -15.70
N LEU A 117 3.91 9.91 -14.59
CA LEU A 117 2.88 9.50 -13.63
C LEU A 117 2.73 10.48 -12.46
N LEU A 118 3.61 11.47 -12.30
CA LEU A 118 3.61 12.37 -11.13
C LEU A 118 2.33 13.20 -11.06
N GLU A 119 1.86 13.74 -12.17
CA GLU A 119 0.60 14.49 -12.22
C GLU A 119 -0.57 13.66 -11.68
N ARG A 120 -0.68 12.41 -12.14
CA ARG A 120 -1.69 11.47 -11.69
C ARG A 120 -1.56 11.13 -10.21
N ILE A 121 -0.33 11.00 -9.71
CA ILE A 121 -0.04 10.74 -8.29
C ILE A 121 -0.53 11.91 -7.43
N PHE A 122 -0.23 13.15 -7.82
CA PHE A 122 -0.70 14.34 -7.11
C PHE A 122 -2.23 14.47 -7.16
N GLU A 123 -2.85 14.28 -8.32
CA GLU A 123 -4.31 14.28 -8.45
C GLU A 123 -4.99 13.32 -7.47
N MET A 124 -4.46 12.09 -7.34
CA MET A 124 -5.01 11.12 -6.40
C MET A 124 -4.83 11.55 -4.94
N GLY A 125 -3.69 12.11 -4.59
CA GLY A 125 -3.42 12.66 -3.27
C GLY A 125 -4.37 13.80 -2.92
N GLU A 126 -4.57 14.74 -3.83
CA GLU A 126 -5.49 15.87 -3.68
C GLU A 126 -6.95 15.43 -3.53
N ARG A 127 -7.38 14.46 -4.36
CA ARG A 127 -8.72 13.86 -4.25
C ARG A 127 -8.93 13.19 -2.89
N PHE A 128 -7.90 12.50 -2.37
CA PHE A 128 -7.97 11.89 -1.05
C PHE A 128 -8.09 12.95 0.04
N VAL A 129 -7.28 14.01 0.00
CA VAL A 129 -7.36 15.14 0.95
C VAL A 129 -8.75 15.79 0.92
N ALA A 130 -9.27 16.06 -0.28
CA ALA A 130 -10.60 16.64 -0.46
C ALA A 130 -11.71 15.74 0.11
N ALA A 131 -11.64 14.43 -0.12
CA ALA A 131 -12.58 13.47 0.44
C ALA A 131 -12.51 13.45 1.98
N CYS A 132 -11.31 13.45 2.57
CA CYS A 132 -11.15 13.50 4.02
C CYS A 132 -11.74 14.79 4.62
N LYS A 133 -11.51 15.94 3.99
CA LYS A 133 -12.09 17.22 4.43
C LYS A 133 -13.63 17.20 4.39
N LYS A 134 -14.19 16.60 3.36
CA LYS A 134 -15.65 16.52 3.18
C LYS A 134 -16.30 15.60 4.21
N GLU A 135 -15.74 14.43 4.45
CA GLU A 135 -16.38 13.39 5.26
C GLU A 135 -16.08 13.54 6.77
N HIS A 136 -14.90 14.07 7.12
CA HIS A 136 -14.40 14.13 8.51
C HIS A 136 -13.59 15.40 8.75
N GLN A 137 -14.24 16.51 9.15
CA GLN A 137 -13.53 17.74 9.51
C GLN A 137 -12.59 17.54 10.72
N PRO A 138 -11.37 18.08 10.69
CA PRO A 138 -10.75 18.98 9.70
C PRO A 138 -10.10 18.26 8.51
N GLY A 139 -10.31 16.98 8.32
CA GLY A 139 -9.67 16.17 7.29
C GLY A 139 -8.34 15.57 7.74
N ILE A 140 -7.53 15.13 6.77
CA ILE A 140 -6.17 14.63 7.05
C ILE A 140 -5.22 15.79 7.32
N ILE A 141 -4.33 15.63 8.27
CA ILE A 141 -3.25 16.58 8.62
C ILE A 141 -1.95 15.80 8.72
N GLY A 142 -0.91 16.30 8.05
CA GLY A 142 0.41 15.70 8.12
C GLY A 142 0.58 14.47 7.22
N PRO A 143 1.33 13.45 7.68
CA PRO A 143 1.75 12.33 6.85
C PRO A 143 0.65 11.31 6.60
N PHE A 144 0.58 10.83 5.34
CA PHE A 144 -0.22 9.67 4.94
C PHE A 144 0.42 8.98 3.74
N ALA A 145 -0.03 7.78 3.42
CA ALA A 145 0.39 7.08 2.22
C ALA A 145 -0.81 6.46 1.49
N LEU A 146 -0.79 6.57 0.17
CA LEU A 146 -1.66 5.80 -0.71
C LEU A 146 -0.87 4.59 -1.21
N GLN A 147 -1.41 3.40 -0.99
CA GLN A 147 -0.79 2.16 -1.45
C GLN A 147 -1.50 1.70 -2.70
N GLY A 148 -0.77 1.54 -3.77
CA GLY A 148 -1.33 1.22 -5.06
C GLY A 148 -0.45 0.34 -5.93
N ALA A 149 -0.89 0.16 -7.14
CA ALA A 149 -0.13 -0.48 -8.19
C ALA A 149 -0.20 0.34 -9.47
N VAL A 150 0.94 0.47 -10.14
CA VAL A 150 0.99 0.94 -11.52
C VAL A 150 0.57 -0.22 -12.40
N VAL A 151 -0.51 -0.03 -13.15
CA VAL A 151 -1.07 -0.99 -14.09
C VAL A 151 -0.89 -0.51 -15.52
N ALA A 152 -0.87 -1.43 -16.46
CA ALA A 152 -0.82 -1.11 -17.90
C ALA A 152 -1.92 -1.89 -18.62
N GLU A 153 -2.92 -1.18 -19.12
CA GLU A 153 -4.01 -1.74 -19.88
C GLU A 153 -4.11 -1.03 -21.24
N GLU A 154 -4.23 -1.79 -22.30
CA GLU A 154 -4.37 -1.27 -23.68
C GLU A 154 -3.29 -0.23 -24.08
N GLY A 155 -2.07 -0.39 -23.56
CA GLY A 155 -0.95 0.50 -23.85
C GLY A 155 -0.96 1.82 -23.07
N LYS A 156 -1.88 2.00 -22.13
CA LYS A 156 -1.92 3.13 -21.20
C LYS A 156 -1.57 2.69 -19.80
N GLU A 157 -0.77 3.50 -19.12
CA GLU A 157 -0.44 3.30 -17.72
C GLU A 157 -1.41 4.10 -16.84
N ASP A 158 -1.90 3.49 -15.78
CA ASP A 158 -2.69 4.16 -14.73
C ASP A 158 -2.28 3.62 -13.36
N ILE A 159 -2.81 4.21 -12.30
CA ILE A 159 -2.54 3.83 -10.93
C ILE A 159 -3.86 3.47 -10.25
N VAL A 160 -3.88 2.29 -9.65
CA VAL A 160 -5.00 1.82 -8.84
C VAL A 160 -4.60 1.82 -7.37
N ILE A 161 -5.34 2.58 -6.55
CA ILE A 161 -5.14 2.61 -5.09
C ILE A 161 -6.02 1.55 -4.43
N PHE A 162 -5.44 0.71 -3.58
CA PHE A 162 -6.13 -0.38 -2.89
C PHE A 162 -5.99 -0.34 -1.35
N ASP A 163 -5.17 0.56 -0.80
CA ASP A 163 -5.06 0.74 0.65
C ASP A 163 -4.57 2.15 0.99
N VAL A 164 -4.90 2.61 2.19
CA VAL A 164 -4.49 3.92 2.70
C VAL A 164 -3.92 3.79 4.10
N SER A 165 -2.80 4.44 4.36
CA SER A 165 -2.22 4.58 5.69
C SER A 165 -2.30 6.03 6.16
N MET A 166 -3.19 6.32 7.10
CA MET A 166 -3.40 7.66 7.66
C MET A 166 -2.48 7.93 8.86
N ARG A 167 -1.19 7.74 8.67
CA ARG A 167 -0.13 7.90 9.68
C ARG A 167 1.22 8.05 9.00
N ILE A 168 2.28 8.30 9.76
CA ILE A 168 3.65 8.17 9.22
C ILE A 168 3.80 6.79 8.57
N PRO A 169 4.14 6.73 7.27
CA PRO A 169 4.34 5.47 6.56
C PRO A 169 5.43 4.61 7.19
N GLY A 170 5.38 3.30 6.94
CA GLY A 170 6.32 2.32 7.49
C GLY A 170 7.71 2.33 6.84
N SER A 171 8.08 3.40 6.16
CA SER A 171 9.33 3.53 5.40
C SER A 171 10.21 4.67 5.91
N PRO A 172 10.68 4.63 7.16
CA PRO A 172 11.49 5.72 7.72
C PRO A 172 12.84 5.89 7.01
N GLY A 173 13.28 4.90 6.24
CA GLY A 173 14.51 4.94 5.47
C GLY A 173 14.43 5.60 4.10
N THR A 174 13.26 6.10 3.68
CA THR A 174 13.09 6.76 2.36
C THR A 174 13.45 8.23 2.37
N LEU A 175 14.41 8.63 3.19
CA LEU A 175 14.99 9.98 3.23
C LEU A 175 15.64 10.43 1.92
N PHE A 176 15.94 9.48 1.04
CA PHE A 176 16.76 9.74 -0.15
C PHE A 176 15.94 9.76 -1.45
N THR A 177 14.62 9.96 -1.36
CA THR A 177 13.82 10.16 -2.55
C THR A 177 14.02 11.56 -3.10
N PRO A 178 14.05 11.77 -4.42
CA PRO A 178 14.35 13.08 -5.01
C PRO A 178 13.29 14.13 -4.73
N TYR A 179 12.05 13.74 -4.42
CA TYR A 179 10.93 14.68 -4.32
C TYR A 179 11.09 15.71 -3.21
N SER A 180 11.54 15.31 -2.03
CA SER A 180 11.83 16.28 -0.96
C SER A 180 12.98 17.23 -1.31
N GLY A 181 13.93 16.78 -2.12
CA GLY A 181 15.04 17.60 -2.62
C GLY A 181 14.58 18.76 -3.47
N TYR A 182 13.52 18.59 -4.28
CA TYR A 182 12.95 19.69 -5.08
C TYR A 182 12.33 20.79 -4.22
N LEU A 183 11.68 20.40 -3.12
CA LEU A 183 10.99 21.35 -2.24
C LEU A 183 11.92 22.05 -1.26
N TYR A 184 12.93 21.35 -0.73
CA TYR A 184 13.74 21.81 0.39
C TYR A 184 15.23 21.99 0.04
N GLY A 185 15.66 21.58 -1.15
CA GLY A 185 17.06 21.58 -1.56
C GLY A 185 17.90 20.46 -0.91
N PHE A 186 17.31 19.63 -0.06
CA PHE A 186 17.91 18.47 0.59
C PHE A 186 16.85 17.43 0.96
N SER A 187 17.26 16.20 1.22
CA SER A 187 16.35 15.17 1.71
C SER A 187 15.88 15.48 3.12
N ILE A 188 14.58 15.34 3.38
CA ILE A 188 13.95 15.65 4.65
C ILE A 188 13.17 14.45 5.17
N SER A 189 13.28 14.16 6.46
CA SER A 189 12.48 13.14 7.12
C SER A 189 11.07 13.62 7.45
N TYR A 190 10.14 12.69 7.71
CA TYR A 190 8.83 13.04 8.22
C TYR A 190 8.88 13.77 9.57
N GLY A 191 9.83 13.41 10.44
CA GLY A 191 10.03 14.08 11.71
C GLY A 191 10.44 15.53 11.53
N GLU A 192 11.43 15.80 10.69
CA GLU A 192 11.86 17.14 10.34
C GLU A 192 10.75 17.94 9.68
N ARG A 193 10.02 17.33 8.73
CA ARG A 193 8.89 17.99 8.07
C ARG A 193 7.77 18.34 9.06
N THR A 194 7.48 17.46 10.00
CA THR A 194 6.53 17.74 11.08
C THR A 194 7.02 18.89 11.99
N GLY A 195 8.30 18.91 12.30
CA GLY A 195 8.93 20.01 13.06
C GLY A 195 8.81 21.36 12.36
N LEU A 196 8.95 21.40 11.05
CA LEU A 196 8.73 22.62 10.24
C LEU A 196 7.26 23.05 10.21
N TYR A 197 6.32 22.12 10.37
CA TYR A 197 4.90 22.42 10.43
C TYR A 197 4.50 23.11 11.75
N ILE A 198 5.15 22.75 12.85
CA ILE A 198 4.82 23.25 14.19
C ILE A 198 5.46 24.64 14.44
N LYS A 199 6.51 25.01 13.73
CA LYS A 199 7.17 26.30 13.87
C LYS A 199 6.42 27.39 13.11
#